data_a2a5c754212d4191e4bbc90848d7ff24
#
_entry.id   a2a5c754212d4191e4bbc90848d7ff24
#
_cell.length_a   1.000
_cell.length_b   1.000
_cell.length_c   1.000
_cell.angle_alpha   90.00
_cell.angle_beta   90.00
_cell.angle_gamma   90.00
#
_symmetry.space_group_name_H-M   'P 1'
#
loop_
_entity.id
_entity.type
_entity.pdbx_description
1 polymer ?
#
loop_
_entity_poly.entity_id
_entity_poly.type
_entity_poly.pdbx_seq_one_letter_code
_entity_poly.pdbx_strand_id
1 'polypeptide(L)'
;MRFLTFITITILSCATTVAQELFSPNKALKLSFSLSAEGTPTYSLFYKGKEVVKPSRLGIELFSSNEVKFGAEITKKEGVNTSLYHNFEVVNTQNTTVDETWQPVWGESQNIRNHYNELLVSLKQKDTHREMNLRFRLFDDGLGFRYEFPEQKQMPYFVIKEERTEFAMTGNHQAWWIPGDYDTQEYDYQQSRLSEIRAINQKGRQANLAQTGFSDTGVQTALMLKTDDGLYINLHEAALVNYGAMHLNLNDKTFVFQSWITPDANGAKGYMQTPAQTPWRTVIVSDDARDILASDITLNLNEPCALVDTSWIHPMKYVGVWWEMIIGMKEWSYTYDVPSVHIGKTDYTTLKPHGKHGATTENVKKYIDFAAENGFDGVLVEGWNIGWEDWFGLSRPKNGLQLFCQFNLCFLFFKLSIVYKNSFTTSV
;
A
#
# COMPACT_ATOMS: atom_id res chain seq x y z
N MET A 1 -2.62 33.67 71.92
CA MET A 1 -3.05 32.79 70.85
C MET A 1 -2.26 33.14 69.59
N ARG A 2 -1.29 32.32 69.20
CA ARG A 2 -0.49 32.49 67.97
C ARG A 2 -1.10 31.56 66.92
N PHE A 3 -1.64 32.09 65.82
CA PHE A 3 -2.07 31.32 64.65
C PHE A 3 -0.86 30.97 63.79
N LEU A 4 -0.56 29.70 63.64
CA LEU A 4 0.36 29.20 62.65
C LEU A 4 -0.40 28.97 61.33
N THR A 5 -0.06 29.75 60.30
CA THR A 5 -0.60 29.57 58.94
C THR A 5 0.31 28.53 58.26
N PHE A 6 -0.23 27.35 57.95
CA PHE A 6 0.44 26.35 57.10
C PHE A 6 0.21 26.75 55.64
N ILE A 7 1.30 27.10 54.94
CA ILE A 7 1.33 27.26 53.50
C ILE A 7 1.62 25.88 52.89
N THR A 8 0.62 25.27 52.29
CA THR A 8 0.77 24.03 51.51
C THR A 8 1.28 24.41 50.11
N ILE A 9 2.56 24.17 49.86
CA ILE A 9 3.14 24.32 48.51
C ILE A 9 2.78 23.06 47.73
N THR A 10 1.82 23.17 46.83
CA THR A 10 1.51 22.11 45.83
C THR A 10 2.61 22.17 44.77
N ILE A 11 3.56 21.25 44.81
CA ILE A 11 4.54 21.07 43.73
C ILE A 11 3.78 20.42 42.57
N LEU A 12 3.42 21.21 41.56
CA LEU A 12 2.93 20.71 40.28
C LEU A 12 4.12 20.07 39.54
N SER A 13 4.25 18.76 39.63
CA SER A 13 5.23 18.00 38.87
C SER A 13 4.81 18.06 37.41
N CYS A 14 5.36 18.98 36.66
CA CYS A 14 5.28 19.01 35.20
C CYS A 14 6.18 17.88 34.71
N ALA A 15 5.59 16.73 34.39
CA ALA A 15 6.32 15.66 33.71
C ALA A 15 6.67 16.19 32.29
N THR A 16 7.91 16.67 32.16
CA THR A 16 8.49 17.01 30.86
C THR A 16 8.63 15.70 30.07
N THR A 17 7.76 15.46 29.11
CA THR A 17 7.95 14.40 28.11
C THR A 17 9.17 14.78 27.29
N VAL A 18 10.31 14.08 27.54
CA VAL A 18 11.53 14.29 26.77
C VAL A 18 11.26 13.78 25.36
N ALA A 19 11.29 14.69 24.39
CA ALA A 19 11.20 14.29 22.97
C ALA A 19 12.44 13.46 22.61
N GLN A 20 12.22 12.34 21.90
CA GLN A 20 13.29 11.54 21.32
C GLN A 20 13.63 12.13 19.95
N GLU A 21 14.89 12.43 19.68
CA GLU A 21 15.35 12.93 18.39
C GLU A 21 16.22 11.89 17.68
N LEU A 22 16.01 11.76 16.37
CA LEU A 22 16.83 10.95 15.49
C LEU A 22 17.26 11.80 14.29
N PHE A 23 18.53 11.70 13.90
CA PHE A 23 19.07 12.38 12.73
C PHE A 23 19.41 11.35 11.65
N SER A 24 19.25 11.73 10.36
CA SER A 24 19.80 10.96 9.26
C SER A 24 21.34 10.88 9.34
N PRO A 25 21.98 9.91 8.67
CA PRO A 25 23.44 9.81 8.67
C PRO A 25 24.14 11.11 8.25
N ASN A 26 23.62 11.78 7.19
CA ASN A 26 24.14 13.08 6.72
C ASN A 26 23.63 14.29 7.53
N LYS A 27 22.76 14.06 8.53
CA LYS A 27 22.13 15.09 9.38
C LYS A 27 21.22 16.09 8.66
N ALA A 28 20.85 15.83 7.41
CA ALA A 28 19.92 16.68 6.68
C ALA A 28 18.47 16.52 7.18
N LEU A 29 18.10 15.32 7.64
CA LEU A 29 16.81 15.01 8.22
C LEU A 29 16.90 14.90 9.74
N LYS A 30 15.85 15.38 10.41
CA LYS A 30 15.61 15.20 11.84
C LYS A 30 14.19 14.75 12.09
N LEU A 31 14.04 13.62 12.76
CA LEU A 31 12.78 13.12 13.33
C LEU A 31 12.72 13.56 14.79
N SER A 32 11.56 14.01 15.26
CA SER A 32 11.25 14.21 16.66
C SER A 32 10.04 13.37 17.03
N PHE A 33 10.16 12.52 18.04
CA PHE A 33 9.09 11.69 18.58
C PHE A 33 8.74 12.09 20.01
N SER A 34 7.46 12.13 20.36
CA SER A 34 6.99 12.41 21.73
C SER A 34 5.64 11.74 22.00
N LEU A 35 5.27 11.65 23.28
CA LEU A 35 3.90 11.36 23.68
C LEU A 35 3.19 12.66 24.07
N SER A 36 1.91 12.80 23.70
CA SER A 36 1.06 13.88 24.26
C SER A 36 0.81 13.66 25.75
N ALA A 37 0.16 14.63 26.40
CA ALA A 37 -0.26 14.49 27.80
C ALA A 37 -1.19 13.29 28.04
N GLU A 38 -1.99 12.93 27.03
CA GLU A 38 -2.88 11.78 27.05
C GLU A 38 -2.19 10.48 26.63
N GLY A 39 -0.87 10.50 26.42
CA GLY A 39 -0.09 9.34 25.98
C GLY A 39 -0.34 8.95 24.52
N THR A 40 -0.67 9.91 23.64
CA THR A 40 -0.79 9.67 22.20
C THR A 40 0.59 9.80 21.55
N PRO A 41 1.06 8.78 20.81
CA PRO A 41 2.32 8.87 20.05
C PRO A 41 2.23 9.92 18.96
N THR A 42 3.26 10.75 18.85
CA THR A 42 3.31 11.88 17.91
C THR A 42 4.72 12.00 17.33
N TYR A 43 4.83 12.30 16.05
CA TYR A 43 6.10 12.57 15.39
C TYR A 43 6.05 13.84 14.56
N SER A 44 7.22 14.42 14.29
CA SER A 44 7.42 15.48 13.31
C SER A 44 8.73 15.25 12.55
N LEU A 45 8.80 15.76 11.31
CA LEU A 45 9.94 15.60 10.43
C LEU A 45 10.43 16.95 9.94
N PHE A 46 11.75 17.13 9.93
CA PHE A 46 12.43 18.33 9.46
C PHE A 46 13.48 17.95 8.41
N TYR A 47 13.63 18.77 7.38
CA TYR A 47 14.65 18.65 6.34
C TYR A 47 15.45 19.94 6.27
N LYS A 48 16.79 19.87 6.48
CA LYS A 48 17.69 21.03 6.49
C LYS A 48 17.18 22.18 7.41
N GLY A 49 16.60 21.79 8.56
CA GLY A 49 16.03 22.71 9.55
C GLY A 49 14.63 23.24 9.25
N LYS A 50 14.05 22.95 8.09
CA LYS A 50 12.67 23.29 7.74
C LYS A 50 11.71 22.16 8.16
N GLU A 51 10.57 22.50 8.73
CA GLU A 51 9.53 21.54 9.04
C GLU A 51 8.90 21.00 7.75
N VAL A 52 8.79 19.68 7.63
CA VAL A 52 8.20 18.95 6.48
C VAL A 52 6.88 18.35 6.88
N VAL A 53 6.85 17.66 8.02
CA VAL A 53 5.67 17.10 8.63
C VAL A 53 5.55 17.69 10.03
N LYS A 54 4.46 18.41 10.28
CA LYS A 54 4.11 18.96 11.61
C LYS A 54 3.78 17.82 12.58
N PRO A 55 3.66 18.09 13.90
CA PRO A 55 3.26 17.07 14.86
C PRO A 55 2.04 16.28 14.38
N SER A 56 2.26 15.00 14.12
CA SER A 56 1.33 14.05 13.51
C SER A 56 1.12 12.86 14.43
N ARG A 57 -0.12 12.49 14.65
CA ARG A 57 -0.49 11.40 15.57
C ARG A 57 -0.30 10.04 14.92
N LEU A 58 0.03 9.06 15.75
CA LEU A 58 0.19 7.67 15.37
C LEU A 58 -0.71 6.78 16.25
N GLY A 59 -1.13 5.64 15.69
CA GLY A 59 -1.87 4.64 16.45
C GLY A 59 -2.75 3.74 15.57
N ILE A 60 -3.36 2.77 16.23
CA ILE A 60 -4.19 1.75 15.59
C ILE A 60 -5.52 1.66 16.35
N GLU A 61 -6.62 1.65 15.62
CA GLU A 61 -7.94 1.31 16.13
C GLU A 61 -8.24 -0.15 15.84
N LEU A 62 -8.69 -0.89 16.85
CA LEU A 62 -9.03 -2.30 16.73
C LEU A 62 -10.54 -2.49 16.68
N PHE A 63 -10.99 -3.54 16.00
CA PHE A 63 -12.35 -4.03 16.21
C PHE A 63 -12.52 -4.53 17.64
N SER A 64 -13.69 -4.28 18.22
CA SER A 64 -14.08 -4.93 19.47
C SER A 64 -14.36 -6.42 19.21
N SER A 65 -14.22 -7.25 20.24
CA SER A 65 -14.59 -8.66 20.15
C SER A 65 -16.05 -8.91 19.76
N ASN A 66 -16.90 -7.89 19.86
CA ASN A 66 -18.32 -7.93 19.48
C ASN A 66 -18.56 -7.62 18.01
N GLU A 67 -17.62 -6.97 17.33
CA GLU A 67 -17.73 -6.54 15.92
C GLU A 67 -17.20 -7.62 14.95
N VAL A 68 -16.31 -8.52 15.41
CA VAL A 68 -15.68 -9.54 14.56
C VAL A 68 -16.42 -10.87 14.70
N LYS A 69 -17.05 -11.32 13.62
CA LYS A 69 -17.66 -12.66 13.53
C LYS A 69 -16.65 -13.65 12.94
N PHE A 70 -15.85 -14.27 13.78
CA PHE A 70 -15.17 -15.50 13.41
C PHE A 70 -16.15 -16.67 13.66
N GLY A 71 -16.59 -17.36 12.67
CA GLY A 71 -17.52 -18.48 12.59
C GLY A 71 -17.87 -19.37 13.81
N ALA A 72 -17.50 -19.03 15.02
CA ALA A 72 -17.90 -19.63 16.29
C ALA A 72 -17.95 -18.55 17.38
N GLU A 73 -18.88 -18.70 18.31
CA GLU A 73 -19.21 -17.77 19.40
C GLU A 73 -17.96 -17.23 20.12
N ILE A 74 -17.71 -15.93 19.96
CA ILE A 74 -16.77 -15.23 20.83
C ILE A 74 -17.57 -14.74 22.03
N THR A 75 -17.26 -15.25 23.21
CA THR A 75 -17.82 -14.81 24.48
C THR A 75 -17.61 -13.32 24.68
N LYS A 76 -18.69 -12.56 24.79
CA LYS A 76 -18.72 -11.11 25.05
C LYS A 76 -17.92 -10.78 26.31
N LYS A 77 -16.81 -10.06 26.17
CA LYS A 77 -16.25 -9.26 27.26
C LYS A 77 -16.63 -7.80 27.00
N GLU A 78 -17.57 -7.29 27.77
CA GLU A 78 -17.94 -5.88 27.77
C GLU A 78 -16.76 -5.02 28.25
N GLY A 79 -16.50 -3.89 27.59
CA GLY A 79 -15.67 -2.82 28.11
C GLY A 79 -14.18 -2.85 27.75
N VAL A 80 -13.73 -3.64 26.77
CA VAL A 80 -12.31 -3.60 26.33
C VAL A 80 -12.09 -2.36 25.46
N ASN A 81 -11.23 -1.46 25.92
CA ASN A 81 -10.72 -0.38 25.08
C ASN A 81 -10.01 -0.96 23.83
N THR A 82 -10.55 -0.67 22.64
CA THR A 82 -10.04 -1.19 21.37
C THR A 82 -8.95 -0.32 20.78
N SER A 83 -8.68 0.87 21.33
CA SER A 83 -7.70 1.80 20.79
C SER A 83 -6.26 1.46 21.19
N LEU A 84 -5.34 1.61 20.23
CA LEU A 84 -3.90 1.62 20.43
C LEU A 84 -3.33 2.96 19.95
N TYR A 85 -3.94 4.08 20.36
CA TYR A 85 -3.52 5.42 19.96
C TYR A 85 -3.50 6.43 21.12
N HIS A 86 -3.74 6.02 22.37
CA HIS A 86 -3.64 6.87 23.57
C HIS A 86 -3.28 6.03 24.80
N ASN A 87 -3.05 6.74 25.93
CA ASN A 87 -2.73 6.16 27.24
C ASN A 87 -1.42 5.36 27.28
N PHE A 88 -0.50 5.64 26.37
CA PHE A 88 0.81 5.02 26.33
C PHE A 88 1.81 5.69 27.28
N GLU A 89 2.75 4.91 27.74
CA GLU A 89 4.04 5.33 28.30
C GLU A 89 5.18 4.72 27.49
N VAL A 90 6.31 5.41 27.40
CA VAL A 90 7.53 4.87 26.81
C VAL A 90 8.21 3.98 27.85
N VAL A 91 8.39 2.69 27.52
CA VAL A 91 9.06 1.74 28.41
C VAL A 91 10.52 1.52 28.03
N ASN A 92 10.87 1.71 26.76
CA ASN A 92 12.24 1.60 26.28
C ASN A 92 12.46 2.37 24.98
N THR A 93 13.70 2.78 24.72
CA THR A 93 14.14 3.31 23.43
C THR A 93 15.52 2.73 23.08
N GLN A 94 15.68 2.40 21.78
CA GLN A 94 16.96 1.90 21.26
C GLN A 94 17.32 2.66 19.99
N ASN A 95 18.59 3.01 19.86
CA ASN A 95 19.14 3.61 18.64
C ASN A 95 20.13 2.63 17.99
N THR A 96 20.06 2.52 16.66
CA THR A 96 20.95 1.69 15.87
C THR A 96 21.34 2.43 14.60
N THR A 97 22.52 2.17 14.07
CA THR A 97 22.98 2.64 12.77
C THR A 97 23.29 1.44 11.90
N VAL A 98 22.81 1.45 10.67
CA VAL A 98 23.09 0.43 9.64
C VAL A 98 23.75 1.11 8.45
N ASP A 99 24.80 0.51 7.91
CA ASP A 99 25.46 0.89 6.66
C ASP A 99 25.95 -0.38 5.96
N GLU A 100 25.17 -0.84 5.02
CA GLU A 100 25.44 -2.06 4.27
C GLU A 100 25.13 -1.87 2.79
N THR A 101 25.63 -2.74 1.94
CA THR A 101 25.31 -2.77 0.51
C THR A 101 24.82 -4.16 0.15
N TRP A 102 23.72 -4.24 -0.59
CA TRP A 102 23.13 -5.49 -1.04
C TRP A 102 22.87 -5.46 -2.55
N GLN A 103 22.57 -6.59 -3.11
CA GLN A 103 22.28 -6.75 -4.55
C GLN A 103 20.87 -7.29 -4.73
N PRO A 104 20.00 -6.60 -5.47
CA PRO A 104 18.68 -7.12 -5.83
C PRO A 104 18.84 -8.27 -6.83
N VAL A 105 17.81 -9.12 -6.90
CA VAL A 105 17.76 -10.23 -7.87
C VAL A 105 17.85 -9.70 -9.31
N TRP A 106 17.19 -8.56 -9.57
CA TRP A 106 17.23 -7.81 -10.82
C TRP A 106 16.78 -6.37 -10.51
N GLY A 107 17.03 -5.43 -11.39
CA GLY A 107 16.63 -4.04 -11.20
C GLY A 107 17.53 -3.07 -11.98
N GLU A 108 17.31 -1.79 -11.77
CA GLU A 108 18.08 -0.73 -12.42
C GLU A 108 19.50 -0.58 -11.84
N SER A 109 19.64 -0.86 -10.54
CA SER A 109 20.90 -0.75 -9.80
C SER A 109 21.40 -2.13 -9.41
N GLN A 110 22.67 -2.41 -9.69
CA GLN A 110 23.33 -3.66 -9.29
C GLN A 110 23.63 -3.70 -7.79
N ASN A 111 23.97 -2.55 -7.21
CA ASN A 111 24.30 -2.41 -5.80
C ASN A 111 23.46 -1.33 -5.19
N ILE A 112 22.78 -1.64 -4.09
CA ILE A 112 21.93 -0.72 -3.34
C ILE A 112 22.53 -0.54 -1.95
N ARG A 113 22.81 0.71 -1.59
CA ARG A 113 23.26 1.04 -0.23
C ARG A 113 22.07 1.17 0.69
N ASN A 114 22.10 0.47 1.80
CA ASN A 114 21.13 0.55 2.88
C ASN A 114 21.76 1.26 4.08
N HIS A 115 21.60 2.59 4.14
CA HIS A 115 22.26 3.41 5.15
C HIS A 115 21.25 4.29 5.88
N TYR A 116 21.03 4.01 7.16
CA TYR A 116 20.06 4.71 8.00
C TYR A 116 20.47 4.71 9.47
N ASN A 117 19.92 5.65 10.20
CA ASN A 117 19.81 5.59 11.65
C ASN A 117 18.41 5.15 12.04
N GLU A 118 18.29 4.29 13.05
CA GLU A 118 17.04 3.72 13.53
C GLU A 118 16.77 4.11 14.97
N LEU A 119 15.52 4.47 15.25
CA LEU A 119 14.95 4.61 16.59
C LEU A 119 13.82 3.60 16.77
N LEU A 120 13.95 2.70 17.72
CA LEU A 120 12.89 1.83 18.20
C LEU A 120 12.35 2.36 19.52
N VAL A 121 11.05 2.67 19.55
CA VAL A 121 10.33 3.12 20.74
C VAL A 121 9.38 2.03 21.18
N SER A 122 9.58 1.48 22.36
CA SER A 122 8.68 0.50 22.98
C SER A 122 7.66 1.21 23.86
N LEU A 123 6.39 1.00 23.57
CA LEU A 123 5.24 1.62 24.22
C LEU A 123 4.40 0.58 24.95
N LYS A 124 3.84 0.98 26.10
CA LYS A 124 2.90 0.18 26.86
C LYS A 124 1.71 1.02 27.29
N GLN A 125 0.50 0.54 27.08
CA GLN A 125 -0.70 1.19 27.60
C GLN A 125 -0.83 0.97 29.12
N LYS A 126 -1.13 2.03 29.83
CA LYS A 126 -1.19 2.01 31.31
C LYS A 126 -2.38 1.22 31.82
N ASP A 127 -3.49 1.23 31.10
CA ASP A 127 -4.75 0.59 31.48
C ASP A 127 -4.85 -0.88 31.00
N THR A 128 -4.51 -1.15 29.77
CA THR A 128 -4.65 -2.48 29.17
C THR A 128 -3.38 -3.33 29.25
N HIS A 129 -2.25 -2.71 29.56
CA HIS A 129 -0.90 -3.29 29.54
C HIS A 129 -0.51 -3.88 28.17
N ARG A 130 -1.19 -3.46 27.08
CA ARG A 130 -0.85 -3.85 25.71
C ARG A 130 0.43 -3.15 25.29
N GLU A 131 1.25 -3.88 24.55
CA GLU A 131 2.54 -3.41 24.07
C GLU A 131 2.51 -3.21 22.56
N MET A 132 3.16 -2.13 22.12
CA MET A 132 3.33 -1.74 20.73
C MET A 132 4.67 -1.04 20.57
N ASN A 133 5.44 -1.40 19.56
CA ASN A 133 6.64 -0.67 19.20
C ASN A 133 6.38 0.22 17.99
N LEU A 134 7.07 1.34 17.96
CA LEU A 134 7.21 2.19 16.78
C LEU A 134 8.67 2.14 16.35
N ARG A 135 8.90 1.67 15.12
CA ARG A 135 10.22 1.62 14.52
C ARG A 135 10.33 2.71 13.46
N PHE A 136 11.31 3.57 13.60
CA PHE A 136 11.63 4.64 12.67
C PHE A 136 13.01 4.40 12.07
N ARG A 137 13.12 4.42 10.73
CA ARG A 137 14.38 4.42 10.00
C ARG A 137 14.52 5.72 9.24
N LEU A 138 15.56 6.46 9.54
CA LEU A 138 15.82 7.76 8.93
C LEU A 138 17.03 7.65 8.01
N PHE A 139 16.74 7.66 6.71
CA PHE A 139 17.70 7.66 5.61
C PHE A 139 18.12 9.10 5.30
N ASP A 140 19.06 9.28 4.38
CA ASP A 140 19.52 10.61 3.97
C ASP A 140 18.49 11.39 3.13
N ASP A 141 17.54 10.69 2.53
CA ASP A 141 16.51 11.17 1.61
C ASP A 141 15.07 10.96 2.13
N GLY A 142 14.88 10.34 3.31
CA GLY A 142 13.52 10.16 3.84
C GLY A 142 13.43 9.33 5.12
N LEU A 143 12.18 9.16 5.53
CA LEU A 143 11.75 8.43 6.71
C LEU A 143 10.91 7.22 6.31
N GLY A 144 11.21 6.05 6.89
CA GLY A 144 10.30 4.91 6.96
C GLY A 144 9.91 4.65 8.41
N PHE A 145 8.64 4.37 8.69
CA PHE A 145 8.21 3.94 10.02
C PHE A 145 7.09 2.90 9.94
N ARG A 146 7.00 2.05 10.96
CA ARG A 146 5.95 1.03 11.07
C ARG A 146 5.59 0.75 12.52
N TYR A 147 4.44 0.11 12.71
CA TYR A 147 4.01 -0.45 13.98
C TYR A 147 4.47 -1.90 14.07
N GLU A 148 4.96 -2.29 15.23
CA GLU A 148 5.32 -3.67 15.55
C GLU A 148 4.61 -4.09 16.85
N PHE A 149 4.06 -5.28 16.86
CA PHE A 149 3.33 -5.84 17.99
C PHE A 149 4.10 -7.05 18.49
N PRO A 150 4.82 -6.93 19.63
CA PRO A 150 5.55 -8.05 20.21
C PRO A 150 4.61 -9.16 20.65
N GLU A 151 5.13 -10.38 20.83
CA GLU A 151 4.38 -11.47 21.40
C GLU A 151 3.90 -11.07 22.80
N GLN A 152 2.59 -11.16 23.05
CA GLN A 152 1.96 -10.72 24.28
C GLN A 152 0.66 -11.47 24.57
N LYS A 153 0.41 -11.75 25.86
CA LYS A 153 -0.81 -12.44 26.31
C LYS A 153 -2.06 -11.57 26.25
N GLN A 154 -1.90 -10.26 26.35
CA GLN A 154 -2.98 -9.28 26.36
C GLN A 154 -3.66 -9.11 25.00
N MET A 155 -2.95 -9.46 23.93
CA MET A 155 -3.41 -9.28 22.55
C MET A 155 -2.74 -10.29 21.60
N PRO A 156 -2.99 -11.62 21.77
CA PRO A 156 -2.38 -12.64 20.92
C PRO A 156 -2.91 -12.60 19.47
N TYR A 157 -4.19 -12.23 19.31
CA TYR A 157 -4.88 -12.04 18.04
C TYR A 157 -5.70 -10.78 18.09
N PHE A 158 -5.71 -10.02 16.99
CA PHE A 158 -6.52 -8.82 16.87
C PHE A 158 -6.83 -8.49 15.41
N VAL A 159 -7.87 -7.68 15.21
CA VAL A 159 -8.28 -7.20 13.89
C VAL A 159 -8.19 -5.69 13.88
N ILE A 160 -7.50 -5.16 12.90
CA ILE A 160 -7.35 -3.72 12.70
C ILE A 160 -8.61 -3.18 12.03
N LYS A 161 -9.22 -2.19 12.67
CA LYS A 161 -10.37 -1.44 12.16
C LYS A 161 -9.91 -0.24 11.34
N GLU A 162 -8.91 0.50 11.84
CA GLU A 162 -8.28 1.60 11.13
C GLU A 162 -6.89 1.89 11.67
N GLU A 163 -6.02 2.33 10.78
CA GLU A 163 -4.73 2.89 11.12
C GLU A 163 -4.87 4.41 11.26
N ARG A 164 -4.45 4.95 12.41
CA ARG A 164 -4.58 6.37 12.75
C ARG A 164 -3.31 7.14 12.47
N THR A 165 -2.59 6.80 11.41
CA THR A 165 -1.37 7.48 10.99
C THR A 165 -1.70 8.80 10.32
N GLU A 166 -1.14 9.88 10.82
CA GLU A 166 -1.29 11.22 10.25
C GLU A 166 -0.02 11.70 9.56
N PHE A 167 -0.21 12.55 8.54
CA PHE A 167 0.83 13.32 7.88
C PHE A 167 0.33 14.77 7.82
N ALA A 168 0.67 15.58 8.81
CA ALA A 168 0.24 16.97 8.92
C ALA A 168 1.15 17.87 8.10
N MET A 169 0.69 18.28 6.93
CA MET A 169 1.44 19.13 6.02
C MET A 169 1.56 20.57 6.51
N THR A 170 2.65 21.23 6.16
CA THR A 170 2.95 22.59 6.62
C THR A 170 2.12 23.68 5.94
N GLY A 171 1.43 23.35 4.83
CA GLY A 171 0.61 24.31 4.13
C GLY A 171 -0.24 23.71 3.02
N ASN A 172 -0.86 24.59 2.24
CA ASN A 172 -1.66 24.24 1.07
C ASN A 172 -0.75 23.97 -0.14
N HIS A 173 -0.05 22.83 -0.11
CA HIS A 173 0.96 22.49 -1.11
C HIS A 173 0.36 22.19 -2.48
N GLN A 174 1.16 22.33 -3.52
CA GLN A 174 0.89 21.78 -4.83
C GLN A 174 0.98 20.25 -4.74
N ALA A 175 0.01 19.56 -5.34
CA ALA A 175 -0.05 18.09 -5.35
C ALA A 175 -0.21 17.55 -6.76
N TRP A 176 0.39 16.38 -7.02
CA TRP A 176 0.09 15.48 -8.14
C TRP A 176 -0.52 14.22 -7.57
N TRP A 177 -1.76 13.96 -7.94
CA TRP A 177 -2.58 12.96 -7.27
C TRP A 177 -3.65 12.36 -8.20
N ILE A 178 -4.17 11.21 -7.81
CA ILE A 178 -5.39 10.62 -8.38
C ILE A 178 -6.41 10.37 -7.27
N PRO A 179 -7.73 10.30 -7.60
CA PRO A 179 -8.78 10.03 -6.62
C PRO A 179 -8.53 8.76 -5.82
N GLY A 180 -8.87 8.80 -4.53
CA GLY A 180 -8.83 7.62 -3.66
C GLY A 180 -9.92 6.63 -4.03
N ASP A 181 -9.53 5.44 -4.43
CA ASP A 181 -10.43 4.37 -4.88
C ASP A 181 -9.86 3.01 -4.50
N TYR A 182 -10.72 2.06 -4.09
CA TYR A 182 -10.28 0.74 -3.66
C TYR A 182 -10.10 -0.26 -4.80
N ASP A 183 -10.73 0.00 -5.95
CA ASP A 183 -10.81 -0.96 -7.05
C ASP A 183 -9.88 -0.62 -8.22
N THR A 184 -9.46 0.64 -8.36
CA THR A 184 -8.66 1.07 -9.50
C THR A 184 -7.66 2.17 -9.16
N GLN A 185 -6.55 2.22 -9.93
CA GLN A 185 -5.59 3.32 -9.96
C GLN A 185 -5.47 3.93 -11.37
N GLU A 186 -6.44 3.70 -12.24
CA GLU A 186 -6.41 4.08 -13.67
C GLU A 186 -6.99 5.47 -13.95
N TYR A 187 -7.10 6.31 -12.93
CA TYR A 187 -7.50 7.71 -13.09
C TYR A 187 -6.37 8.54 -13.70
N ASP A 188 -6.76 9.57 -14.47
CA ASP A 188 -5.81 10.60 -14.92
C ASP A 188 -5.26 11.38 -13.72
N TYR A 189 -3.94 11.62 -13.73
CA TYR A 189 -3.30 12.43 -12.71
C TYR A 189 -3.82 13.88 -12.74
N GLN A 190 -4.16 14.36 -11.58
CA GLN A 190 -4.55 15.75 -11.34
C GLN A 190 -3.38 16.53 -10.77
N GLN A 191 -3.28 17.79 -11.12
CA GLN A 191 -2.36 18.73 -10.51
C GLN A 191 -3.16 19.90 -9.91
N SER A 192 -3.10 20.06 -8.59
CA SER A 192 -3.86 21.09 -7.88
C SER A 192 -3.26 21.44 -6.52
N ARG A 193 -3.75 22.51 -5.90
CA ARG A 193 -3.53 22.74 -4.48
C ARG A 193 -4.33 21.72 -3.65
N LEU A 194 -3.87 21.41 -2.42
CA LEU A 194 -4.58 20.50 -1.51
C LEU A 194 -6.02 20.95 -1.24
N SER A 195 -6.25 22.24 -1.10
CA SER A 195 -7.59 22.80 -0.87
C SER A 195 -8.58 22.61 -2.02
N GLU A 196 -8.10 22.26 -3.23
CA GLU A 196 -8.91 22.10 -4.44
C GLU A 196 -9.35 20.64 -4.67
N ILE A 197 -8.74 19.67 -3.97
CA ILE A 197 -8.97 18.22 -4.17
C ILE A 197 -10.46 17.89 -4.08
N ARG A 198 -11.17 18.38 -3.05
CA ARG A 198 -12.60 18.14 -2.88
C ARG A 198 -13.42 18.57 -4.09
N ALA A 199 -13.20 19.78 -4.56
CA ALA A 199 -13.97 20.34 -5.68
C ALA A 199 -13.70 19.60 -7.00
N ILE A 200 -12.47 19.11 -7.18
CA ILE A 200 -12.09 18.32 -8.36
C ILE A 200 -12.73 16.93 -8.29
N ASN A 201 -12.66 16.24 -7.16
CA ASN A 201 -13.28 14.94 -6.97
C ASN A 201 -14.81 14.97 -7.17
N GLN A 202 -15.47 16.05 -6.75
CA GLN A 202 -16.91 16.21 -6.90
C GLN A 202 -17.36 16.52 -8.34
N LYS A 203 -16.48 17.04 -9.21
CA LYS A 203 -16.82 17.35 -10.62
C LYS A 203 -16.99 16.13 -11.50
N GLY A 204 -16.60 14.98 -11.06
CA GLY A 204 -16.81 13.72 -11.77
C GLY A 204 -15.58 12.84 -11.82
N ARG A 205 -15.83 11.56 -11.63
CA ARG A 205 -14.90 10.47 -11.87
C ARG A 205 -15.10 9.96 -13.27
N GLN A 206 -14.09 9.33 -13.86
CA GLN A 206 -14.19 8.75 -15.20
C GLN A 206 -15.25 7.63 -15.22
N ALA A 207 -16.26 7.79 -16.07
CA ALA A 207 -17.45 6.93 -16.06
C ALA A 207 -17.23 5.49 -16.53
N ASN A 208 -16.07 5.18 -17.11
CA ASN A 208 -15.72 3.88 -17.67
C ASN A 208 -14.88 3.00 -16.75
N LEU A 209 -14.59 3.44 -15.54
CA LEU A 209 -13.84 2.68 -14.55
C LEU A 209 -14.76 2.13 -13.44
N ALA A 210 -14.42 0.96 -12.92
CA ALA A 210 -14.98 0.51 -11.65
C ALA A 210 -14.59 1.50 -10.57
N GLN A 211 -15.55 1.95 -9.74
CA GLN A 211 -15.33 3.05 -8.82
C GLN A 211 -15.85 2.71 -7.44
N THR A 212 -14.95 2.61 -6.48
CA THR A 212 -15.26 2.48 -5.05
C THR A 212 -14.52 3.57 -4.27
N GLY A 213 -14.85 4.81 -4.59
CA GLY A 213 -14.28 5.97 -3.90
C GLY A 213 -14.79 6.10 -2.48
N PHE A 214 -13.90 6.27 -1.53
CA PHE A 214 -14.22 6.29 -0.11
C PHE A 214 -14.46 7.69 0.46
N SER A 215 -14.01 8.77 -0.22
CA SER A 215 -14.10 10.13 0.29
C SER A 215 -13.95 11.16 -0.84
N ASP A 216 -14.57 12.33 -0.69
CA ASP A 216 -14.37 13.47 -1.59
C ASP A 216 -12.97 14.07 -1.52
N THR A 217 -12.22 13.80 -0.46
CA THR A 217 -10.84 14.26 -0.24
C THR A 217 -9.85 13.11 -0.19
N GLY A 218 -10.29 11.91 -0.59
CA GLY A 218 -9.43 10.73 -0.68
C GLY A 218 -8.50 10.81 -1.89
N VAL A 219 -7.23 10.42 -1.68
CA VAL A 219 -6.22 10.31 -2.73
C VAL A 219 -5.48 8.99 -2.61
N GLN A 220 -4.95 8.52 -3.74
CA GLN A 220 -4.06 7.35 -3.78
C GLN A 220 -2.66 7.70 -3.26
N THR A 221 -1.89 6.68 -2.92
CA THR A 221 -0.43 6.72 -2.83
C THR A 221 0.18 6.03 -4.08
N ALA A 222 1.35 6.42 -4.60
CA ALA A 222 2.26 7.44 -4.06
C ALA A 222 1.74 8.86 -4.33
N LEU A 223 1.66 9.67 -3.28
CA LEU A 223 1.25 11.07 -3.40
C LEU A 223 2.47 11.96 -3.48
N MET A 224 2.56 12.80 -4.52
CA MET A 224 3.63 13.76 -4.69
C MET A 224 3.16 15.16 -4.35
N LEU A 225 3.94 15.85 -3.50
CA LEU A 225 3.69 17.23 -3.09
C LEU A 225 4.89 18.13 -3.42
N LYS A 226 4.63 19.41 -3.62
CA LYS A 226 5.65 20.45 -3.70
C LYS A 226 5.25 21.63 -2.82
N THR A 227 6.14 22.02 -1.92
CA THR A 227 5.95 23.19 -1.06
C THR A 227 6.25 24.48 -1.82
N ASP A 228 5.74 25.61 -1.35
CA ASP A 228 5.99 26.90 -2.00
C ASP A 228 7.47 27.34 -1.90
N ASP A 229 8.19 26.83 -0.91
CA ASP A 229 9.63 27.09 -0.74
C ASP A 229 10.54 26.02 -1.40
N GLY A 230 9.96 25.19 -2.26
CA GLY A 230 10.66 24.34 -3.22
C GLY A 230 11.00 22.93 -2.78
N LEU A 231 10.49 22.44 -1.63
CA LEU A 231 10.67 21.05 -1.25
C LEU A 231 9.68 20.14 -2.00
N TYR A 232 10.15 19.00 -2.43
CA TYR A 232 9.36 17.88 -2.94
C TYR A 232 9.19 16.85 -1.85
N ILE A 233 7.96 16.33 -1.67
CA ILE A 233 7.62 15.35 -0.63
C ILE A 233 6.82 14.25 -1.30
N ASN A 234 7.21 12.99 -1.06
CA ASN A 234 6.46 11.82 -1.50
C ASN A 234 5.96 11.05 -0.28
N LEU A 235 4.67 10.77 -0.24
CA LEU A 235 4.03 9.93 0.78
C LEU A 235 3.64 8.60 0.15
N HIS A 236 4.17 7.51 0.69
CA HIS A 236 3.90 6.16 0.19
C HIS A 236 4.06 5.10 1.29
N GLU A 237 4.13 3.85 0.89
CA GLU A 237 4.32 2.67 1.73
C GLU A 237 5.33 1.70 1.12
N ALA A 238 5.86 0.81 1.94
CA ALA A 238 6.75 -0.26 1.50
C ALA A 238 6.47 -1.56 2.28
N ALA A 239 6.89 -2.70 1.73
CA ALA A 239 6.68 -4.03 2.30
C ALA A 239 5.19 -4.31 2.61
N LEU A 240 4.32 -4.06 1.64
CA LEU A 240 2.88 -4.36 1.72
C LEU A 240 2.66 -5.87 1.67
N VAL A 241 2.68 -6.52 2.84
CA VAL A 241 2.54 -7.97 2.99
C VAL A 241 1.46 -8.26 4.03
N ASN A 242 0.44 -9.06 3.65
CA ASN A 242 -0.68 -9.46 4.50
C ASN A 242 -1.42 -8.29 5.19
N TYR A 243 -1.58 -7.18 4.49
CA TYR A 243 -2.20 -5.96 4.98
C TYR A 243 -2.91 -5.22 3.85
N GLY A 244 -3.92 -4.40 4.16
CA GLY A 244 -4.58 -3.54 3.18
C GLY A 244 -3.65 -2.43 2.68
N ALA A 245 -3.78 -2.05 1.40
CA ALA A 245 -3.04 -0.93 0.81
C ALA A 245 -3.44 0.40 1.44
N MET A 246 -2.48 1.30 1.61
CA MET A 246 -2.71 2.63 2.17
C MET A 246 -3.17 3.61 1.09
N HIS A 247 -4.30 4.25 1.37
CA HIS A 247 -4.75 5.51 0.76
C HIS A 247 -4.63 6.61 1.78
N LEU A 248 -4.86 7.84 1.37
CA LEU A 248 -4.81 9.01 2.25
C LEU A 248 -6.13 9.78 2.16
N ASN A 249 -6.66 10.17 3.31
CA ASN A 249 -7.83 11.04 3.40
C ASN A 249 -7.43 12.40 3.95
N LEU A 250 -7.66 13.46 3.17
CA LEU A 250 -7.24 14.82 3.50
C LEU A 250 -8.31 15.55 4.34
N ASN A 251 -7.89 16.11 5.46
CA ASN A 251 -8.62 17.22 6.06
C ASN A 251 -8.21 18.51 5.32
N ASP A 252 -9.05 18.98 4.41
CA ASP A 252 -8.79 20.13 3.52
C ASP A 252 -8.84 21.50 4.24
N LYS A 253 -9.07 21.53 5.55
CA LYS A 253 -9.01 22.74 6.39
C LYS A 253 -7.69 22.85 7.13
N THR A 254 -7.15 21.73 7.58
CA THR A 254 -5.92 21.68 8.40
C THR A 254 -4.72 21.15 7.63
N PHE A 255 -4.94 20.63 6.41
CA PHE A 255 -3.95 19.98 5.56
C PHE A 255 -3.28 18.78 6.23
N VAL A 256 -4.06 18.02 7.00
CA VAL A 256 -3.64 16.77 7.60
C VAL A 256 -4.18 15.62 6.77
N PHE A 257 -3.29 14.80 6.23
CA PHE A 257 -3.65 13.49 5.69
C PHE A 257 -3.72 12.48 6.82
N GLN A 258 -4.74 11.65 6.80
CA GLN A 258 -4.83 10.45 7.61
C GLN A 258 -4.76 9.22 6.69
N SER A 259 -3.99 8.21 7.09
CA SER A 259 -4.01 6.92 6.42
C SER A 259 -5.43 6.37 6.35
N TRP A 260 -5.76 5.77 5.22
CA TRP A 260 -7.05 5.16 4.96
C TRP A 260 -6.80 3.82 4.27
N ILE A 261 -6.88 2.76 5.06
CA ILE A 261 -6.48 1.44 4.58
C ILE A 261 -7.62 0.78 3.81
N THR A 262 -7.32 0.09 2.72
CA THR A 262 -8.30 -0.71 1.97
C THR A 262 -8.91 -1.78 2.86
N PRO A 263 -10.26 -1.80 3.03
CA PRO A 263 -10.93 -2.81 3.82
C PRO A 263 -11.11 -4.14 3.06
N ASP A 264 -11.29 -5.23 3.79
CA ASP A 264 -11.92 -6.43 3.26
C ASP A 264 -13.45 -6.27 3.20
N ALA A 265 -14.16 -7.32 2.78
CA ALA A 265 -15.62 -7.33 2.69
C ALA A 265 -16.34 -7.12 4.04
N ASN A 266 -15.65 -7.29 5.17
CA ASN A 266 -16.17 -7.08 6.52
C ASN A 266 -15.76 -5.72 7.10
N GLY A 267 -15.01 -4.94 6.36
CA GLY A 267 -14.46 -3.66 6.80
C GLY A 267 -13.16 -3.76 7.60
N ALA A 268 -12.58 -4.97 7.73
CA ALA A 268 -11.30 -5.17 8.41
C ALA A 268 -10.13 -4.74 7.53
N LYS A 269 -9.11 -4.15 8.16
CA LYS A 269 -7.91 -3.62 7.51
C LYS A 269 -6.69 -4.55 7.63
N GLY A 270 -6.73 -5.46 8.60
CA GLY A 270 -5.71 -6.47 8.82
C GLY A 270 -6.09 -7.44 9.93
N TYR A 271 -5.76 -8.71 9.72
CA TYR A 271 -5.92 -9.78 10.70
C TYR A 271 -4.54 -10.15 11.23
N MET A 272 -4.28 -9.89 12.49
CA MET A 272 -2.96 -9.95 13.07
C MET A 272 -2.86 -11.00 14.16
N GLN A 273 -1.75 -11.71 14.17
CA GLN A 273 -1.33 -12.60 15.25
C GLN A 273 0.05 -12.18 15.73
N THR A 274 0.20 -11.92 17.03
CA THR A 274 1.51 -11.49 17.58
C THR A 274 2.50 -12.67 17.65
N PRO A 275 3.79 -12.45 17.32
CA PRO A 275 4.38 -11.17 16.90
C PRO A 275 3.98 -10.78 15.48
N ALA A 276 3.72 -9.50 15.24
CA ALA A 276 3.25 -8.98 13.95
C ALA A 276 3.78 -7.57 13.68
N GLN A 277 3.70 -7.14 12.42
CA GLN A 277 4.10 -5.79 12.01
C GLN A 277 3.21 -5.30 10.86
N THR A 278 3.06 -3.98 10.75
CA THR A 278 2.42 -3.34 9.60
C THR A 278 3.42 -3.15 8.46
N PRO A 279 2.98 -2.85 7.24
CA PRO A 279 3.82 -2.25 6.22
C PRO A 279 4.47 -0.96 6.72
N TRP A 280 5.55 -0.55 6.06
CA TRP A 280 6.18 0.73 6.34
C TRP A 280 5.40 1.88 5.72
N ARG A 281 5.33 3.00 6.43
CA ARG A 281 4.87 4.29 5.92
C ARG A 281 6.09 5.13 5.59
N THR A 282 6.13 5.73 4.41
CA THR A 282 7.31 6.45 3.93
C THR A 282 7.03 7.92 3.69
N VAL A 283 8.01 8.75 4.00
CA VAL A 283 8.07 10.18 3.67
C VAL A 283 9.44 10.43 3.04
N ILE A 284 9.49 10.56 1.72
CA ILE A 284 10.71 10.92 1.01
C ILE A 284 10.67 12.44 0.78
N VAL A 285 11.78 13.14 1.00
CA VAL A 285 11.85 14.59 0.84
C VAL A 285 13.19 15.05 0.30
N SER A 286 13.14 15.95 -0.69
CA SER A 286 14.31 16.63 -1.25
C SER A 286 13.97 18.01 -1.76
N ASP A 287 14.97 18.85 -1.98
CA ASP A 287 14.89 20.09 -2.75
C ASP A 287 15.11 19.87 -4.26
N ASP A 288 15.30 18.62 -4.69
CA ASP A 288 15.36 18.19 -6.10
C ASP A 288 14.36 17.06 -6.37
N ALA A 289 13.47 17.23 -7.34
CA ALA A 289 12.48 16.19 -7.69
C ALA A 289 13.12 14.87 -8.18
N ARG A 290 14.33 14.94 -8.76
CA ARG A 290 15.05 13.77 -9.26
C ARG A 290 15.47 12.81 -8.14
N ASP A 291 15.74 13.34 -6.94
CA ASP A 291 16.12 12.55 -5.78
C ASP A 291 14.95 11.68 -5.29
N ILE A 292 13.71 12.17 -5.45
CA ILE A 292 12.52 11.37 -5.12
C ILE A 292 12.44 10.12 -6.01
N LEU A 293 12.73 10.31 -7.32
CA LEU A 293 12.71 9.21 -8.29
C LEU A 293 13.88 8.23 -8.10
N ALA A 294 15.03 8.74 -7.65
CA ALA A 294 16.24 7.96 -7.43
C ALA A 294 16.31 7.28 -6.04
N SER A 295 15.31 7.49 -5.19
CA SER A 295 15.32 6.96 -3.82
C SER A 295 15.17 5.44 -3.77
N ASP A 296 16.07 4.77 -3.08
CA ASP A 296 16.03 3.33 -2.82
C ASP A 296 15.30 2.95 -1.51
N ILE A 297 14.66 3.91 -0.83
CA ILE A 297 14.01 3.66 0.48
C ILE A 297 13.00 2.52 0.40
N THR A 298 12.15 2.50 -0.64
CA THR A 298 11.15 1.45 -0.79
C THR A 298 11.79 0.06 -0.91
N LEU A 299 12.92 -0.05 -1.62
CA LEU A 299 13.67 -1.30 -1.73
C LEU A 299 14.32 -1.70 -0.40
N ASN A 300 14.95 -0.74 0.29
CA ASN A 300 15.65 -0.94 1.56
C ASN A 300 14.73 -1.28 2.74
N LEU A 301 13.44 -0.97 2.64
CA LEU A 301 12.43 -1.27 3.66
C LEU A 301 11.75 -2.63 3.46
N ASN A 302 12.00 -3.32 2.34
CA ASN A 302 11.53 -4.68 2.11
C ASN A 302 12.51 -5.71 2.69
N GLU A 303 11.96 -6.87 3.05
CA GLU A 303 12.78 -7.99 3.49
C GLU A 303 13.60 -8.54 2.31
N PRO A 304 14.76 -9.16 2.57
CA PRO A 304 15.55 -9.82 1.54
C PRO A 304 14.75 -10.87 0.78
N CYS A 305 15.14 -11.16 -0.47
CA CYS A 305 14.52 -12.20 -1.27
C CYS A 305 14.56 -13.55 -0.53
N ALA A 306 13.41 -14.18 -0.32
CA ALA A 306 13.30 -15.46 0.37
C ALA A 306 13.61 -16.67 -0.52
N LEU A 307 13.77 -16.49 -1.83
CA LEU A 307 14.07 -17.56 -2.76
C LEU A 307 15.56 -17.91 -2.70
N VAL A 308 15.87 -19.20 -2.56
CA VAL A 308 17.24 -19.72 -2.51
C VAL A 308 17.89 -19.69 -3.91
N ASP A 309 17.12 -20.03 -4.94
CA ASP A 309 17.54 -19.99 -6.34
C ASP A 309 16.68 -19.00 -7.12
N THR A 310 17.31 -17.96 -7.62
CA THR A 310 16.69 -16.90 -8.43
C THR A 310 17.17 -16.92 -9.89
N SER A 311 17.94 -17.91 -10.28
CA SER A 311 18.55 -18.01 -11.62
C SER A 311 17.53 -18.09 -12.77
N TRP A 312 16.30 -18.50 -12.44
CA TRP A 312 15.18 -18.61 -13.40
C TRP A 312 14.42 -17.29 -13.60
N ILE A 313 14.69 -16.26 -12.79
CA ILE A 313 14.03 -14.95 -12.88
C ILE A 313 14.80 -14.10 -13.89
N HIS A 314 14.19 -13.83 -15.04
CA HIS A 314 14.75 -12.99 -16.07
C HIS A 314 13.79 -11.89 -16.44
N PRO A 315 14.21 -10.60 -16.51
CA PRO A 315 13.41 -9.53 -17.10
C PRO A 315 13.06 -9.88 -18.55
N MET A 316 11.79 -9.64 -18.94
CA MET A 316 11.29 -10.03 -20.25
C MET A 316 10.61 -8.86 -20.96
N LYS A 317 10.72 -8.82 -22.27
CA LYS A 317 9.94 -7.95 -23.14
C LYS A 317 8.79 -8.77 -23.73
N TYR A 318 7.58 -8.27 -23.62
CA TYR A 318 6.43 -8.95 -24.19
C TYR A 318 5.49 -8.01 -24.95
N VAL A 319 4.70 -8.58 -25.85
CA VAL A 319 3.63 -7.87 -26.59
C VAL A 319 2.30 -8.20 -25.95
N GLY A 320 1.49 -7.18 -25.64
CA GLY A 320 0.13 -7.33 -25.14
C GLY A 320 -0.90 -7.20 -26.27
N VAL A 321 -2.01 -7.96 -26.19
CA VAL A 321 -3.10 -7.93 -27.19
C VAL A 321 -4.06 -6.75 -27.03
N TRP A 322 -3.91 -5.96 -25.97
CA TRP A 322 -4.81 -4.84 -25.63
C TRP A 322 -4.92 -3.74 -26.68
N TRP A 323 -3.88 -3.55 -27.50
CA TRP A 323 -3.84 -2.46 -28.48
C TRP A 323 -4.97 -2.51 -29.48
N GLU A 324 -5.39 -3.68 -29.93
CA GLU A 324 -6.49 -3.82 -30.88
C GLU A 324 -7.82 -3.30 -30.31
N MET A 325 -8.03 -3.43 -29.01
CA MET A 325 -9.20 -2.88 -28.30
C MET A 325 -9.10 -1.39 -28.10
N ILE A 326 -7.95 -0.90 -27.64
CA ILE A 326 -7.72 0.53 -27.39
C ILE A 326 -7.98 1.34 -28.67
N ILE A 327 -7.53 0.83 -29.84
CA ILE A 327 -7.75 1.48 -31.13
C ILE A 327 -9.09 1.09 -31.80
N GLY A 328 -9.95 0.31 -31.14
CA GLY A 328 -11.31 -0.04 -31.61
C GLY A 328 -11.36 -1.00 -32.79
N MET A 329 -10.26 -1.67 -33.15
CA MET A 329 -10.22 -2.64 -34.24
C MET A 329 -10.84 -3.98 -33.86
N LYS A 330 -10.69 -4.41 -32.64
CA LYS A 330 -11.20 -5.67 -32.08
C LYS A 330 -11.87 -5.46 -30.75
N GLU A 331 -12.68 -6.42 -30.36
CA GLU A 331 -13.37 -6.48 -29.07
C GLU A 331 -13.18 -7.87 -28.47
N TRP A 332 -13.33 -7.97 -27.14
CA TRP A 332 -13.25 -9.26 -26.44
C TRP A 332 -14.52 -10.06 -26.60
N SER A 333 -15.67 -9.35 -26.58
CA SER A 333 -16.96 -9.99 -26.76
C SER A 333 -17.06 -10.69 -28.10
N TYR A 334 -17.78 -11.80 -28.12
CA TYR A 334 -18.12 -12.54 -29.35
C TYR A 334 -19.39 -12.00 -30.02
N THR A 335 -20.33 -11.53 -29.20
CA THR A 335 -21.67 -11.15 -29.57
C THR A 335 -22.16 -9.94 -28.79
N TYR A 336 -23.17 -9.25 -29.33
CA TYR A 336 -23.96 -8.25 -28.63
C TYR A 336 -25.34 -8.77 -28.16
N ASP A 337 -25.67 -10.07 -28.47
CA ASP A 337 -26.96 -10.65 -28.10
C ASP A 337 -27.14 -10.83 -26.59
N VAL A 338 -26.05 -10.94 -25.84
CA VAL A 338 -26.05 -11.08 -24.40
C VAL A 338 -24.98 -10.16 -23.79
N PRO A 339 -25.19 -9.62 -22.58
CA PRO A 339 -24.23 -8.69 -21.93
C PRO A 339 -22.96 -9.39 -21.48
N SER A 340 -23.02 -10.67 -21.15
CA SER A 340 -21.88 -11.48 -20.74
C SER A 340 -22.09 -12.95 -21.11
N VAL A 341 -21.00 -13.69 -21.16
CA VAL A 341 -20.97 -15.09 -21.54
C VAL A 341 -20.50 -15.93 -20.35
N HIS A 342 -21.32 -16.94 -19.96
CA HIS A 342 -21.06 -17.75 -18.78
C HIS A 342 -20.69 -19.18 -19.16
N ILE A 343 -19.54 -19.66 -18.71
CA ILE A 343 -19.07 -21.03 -18.97
C ILE A 343 -20.09 -22.06 -18.45
N GLY A 344 -20.47 -23.00 -19.31
CA GLY A 344 -21.40 -24.08 -18.95
C GLY A 344 -22.86 -23.67 -18.83
N LYS A 345 -23.20 -22.41 -19.05
CA LYS A 345 -24.57 -21.88 -19.05
C LYS A 345 -24.97 -21.31 -20.40
N THR A 346 -24.07 -20.65 -21.10
CA THR A 346 -24.34 -20.00 -22.37
C THR A 346 -24.19 -20.98 -23.52
N ASP A 347 -25.23 -21.12 -24.33
CA ASP A 347 -25.18 -21.90 -25.57
C ASP A 347 -24.62 -21.01 -26.70
N TYR A 348 -23.35 -21.17 -27.00
CA TYR A 348 -22.65 -20.40 -28.04
C TYR A 348 -23.21 -20.62 -29.44
N THR A 349 -23.88 -21.75 -29.71
CA THR A 349 -24.43 -22.08 -31.03
C THR A 349 -25.61 -21.18 -31.41
N THR A 350 -26.24 -20.57 -30.40
CA THR A 350 -27.38 -19.65 -30.58
C THR A 350 -26.99 -18.19 -30.76
N LEU A 351 -25.71 -17.84 -30.48
CA LEU A 351 -25.25 -16.47 -30.51
C LEU A 351 -24.78 -16.04 -31.90
N LYS A 352 -25.03 -14.78 -32.24
CA LYS A 352 -24.56 -14.19 -33.51
C LYS A 352 -23.24 -13.45 -33.29
N PRO A 353 -22.15 -13.82 -34.00
CA PRO A 353 -20.89 -13.09 -33.89
C PRO A 353 -21.06 -11.69 -34.53
N HIS A 354 -20.55 -10.66 -33.84
CA HIS A 354 -20.57 -9.28 -34.34
C HIS A 354 -19.41 -8.97 -35.32
N GLY A 355 -18.50 -9.90 -35.57
CA GLY A 355 -17.41 -9.78 -36.55
C GLY A 355 -16.14 -9.06 -36.07
N LYS A 356 -16.15 -8.47 -34.89
CA LYS A 356 -14.98 -7.80 -34.30
C LYS A 356 -14.26 -8.62 -33.22
N HIS A 357 -14.71 -9.85 -32.97
CA HIS A 357 -14.11 -10.71 -31.96
C HIS A 357 -12.62 -10.96 -32.20
N GLY A 358 -11.77 -10.53 -31.28
CA GLY A 358 -10.30 -10.63 -31.39
C GLY A 358 -9.70 -11.86 -30.72
N ALA A 359 -10.43 -12.48 -29.76
CA ALA A 359 -9.95 -13.60 -28.97
C ALA A 359 -9.98 -14.92 -29.75
N THR A 360 -9.25 -14.99 -30.86
CA THR A 360 -9.16 -16.17 -31.75
C THR A 360 -7.73 -16.70 -31.81
N THR A 361 -7.60 -18.01 -32.05
CA THR A 361 -6.29 -18.67 -32.20
C THR A 361 -5.48 -18.05 -33.33
N GLU A 362 -6.10 -17.72 -34.45
CA GLU A 362 -5.44 -17.10 -35.59
C GLU A 362 -4.88 -15.73 -35.26
N ASN A 363 -5.61 -14.94 -34.45
CA ASN A 363 -5.15 -13.62 -34.04
C ASN A 363 -4.00 -13.71 -33.04
N VAL A 364 -4.09 -14.61 -32.05
CA VAL A 364 -2.99 -14.84 -31.09
C VAL A 364 -1.72 -15.32 -31.81
N LYS A 365 -1.84 -16.19 -32.82
CA LYS A 365 -0.67 -16.63 -33.62
C LYS A 365 0.02 -15.44 -34.28
N LYS A 366 -0.69 -14.46 -34.83
CA LYS A 366 -0.09 -13.25 -35.42
C LYS A 366 0.74 -12.46 -34.40
N TYR A 367 0.27 -12.36 -33.14
CA TYR A 367 1.03 -11.72 -32.07
C TYR A 367 2.29 -12.52 -31.70
N ILE A 368 2.19 -13.86 -31.70
CA ILE A 368 3.34 -14.74 -31.45
C ILE A 368 4.38 -14.61 -32.56
N ASP A 369 3.95 -14.64 -33.82
CA ASP A 369 4.84 -14.49 -34.98
C ASP A 369 5.52 -13.11 -34.95
N PHE A 370 4.76 -12.05 -34.72
CA PHE A 370 5.30 -10.70 -34.56
C PHE A 370 6.32 -10.61 -33.41
N ALA A 371 6.00 -11.18 -32.26
CA ALA A 371 6.90 -11.19 -31.10
C ALA A 371 8.22 -11.91 -31.42
N ALA A 372 8.13 -13.08 -32.09
CA ALA A 372 9.30 -13.86 -32.50
C ALA A 372 10.18 -13.13 -33.52
N GLU A 373 9.57 -12.49 -34.52
CA GLU A 373 10.26 -11.74 -35.57
C GLU A 373 10.95 -10.48 -35.04
N ASN A 374 10.40 -9.85 -34.00
CA ASN A 374 10.89 -8.59 -33.45
C ASN A 374 11.67 -8.72 -32.12
N GLY A 375 12.03 -9.94 -31.72
CA GLY A 375 12.89 -10.20 -30.57
C GLY A 375 12.24 -9.95 -29.22
N PHE A 376 10.91 -10.11 -29.12
CA PHE A 376 10.18 -10.17 -27.85
C PHE A 376 10.26 -11.59 -27.27
N ASP A 377 10.23 -11.67 -25.94
CA ASP A 377 10.36 -12.94 -25.21
C ASP A 377 9.00 -13.66 -25.06
N GLY A 378 7.88 -12.92 -25.17
CA GLY A 378 6.56 -13.47 -24.98
C GLY A 378 5.41 -12.64 -25.51
N VAL A 379 4.21 -13.19 -25.39
CA VAL A 379 2.93 -12.53 -25.69
C VAL A 379 2.03 -12.65 -24.46
N LEU A 380 1.51 -11.53 -23.99
CA LEU A 380 0.49 -11.47 -22.93
C LEU A 380 -0.90 -11.42 -23.56
N VAL A 381 -1.66 -12.48 -23.35
CA VAL A 381 -3.09 -12.55 -23.72
C VAL A 381 -3.90 -12.40 -22.45
N GLU A 382 -4.35 -11.19 -22.19
CA GLU A 382 -5.10 -10.85 -21.00
C GLU A 382 -6.54 -10.49 -21.34
N GLY A 383 -7.49 -10.91 -20.51
CA GLY A 383 -8.92 -10.60 -20.64
C GLY A 383 -9.64 -11.36 -21.76
N TRP A 384 -8.96 -12.16 -22.57
CA TRP A 384 -9.55 -12.96 -23.63
C TRP A 384 -10.04 -14.33 -23.15
N ASN A 385 -10.00 -14.57 -21.85
CA ASN A 385 -10.40 -15.83 -21.25
C ASN A 385 -11.90 -15.84 -21.02
N ILE A 386 -12.58 -16.86 -21.52
CA ILE A 386 -13.99 -17.09 -21.22
C ILE A 386 -14.17 -17.34 -19.73
N GLY A 387 -15.15 -16.68 -19.11
CA GLY A 387 -15.46 -16.80 -17.68
C GLY A 387 -14.76 -15.78 -16.81
N TRP A 388 -14.04 -14.81 -17.39
CA TRP A 388 -13.48 -13.68 -16.65
C TRP A 388 -14.56 -12.92 -15.89
N GLU A 389 -15.72 -12.73 -16.49
CA GLU A 389 -16.89 -12.03 -15.93
C GLU A 389 -17.53 -12.78 -14.75
N ASP A 390 -17.29 -14.08 -14.65
CA ASP A 390 -17.92 -14.98 -13.66
C ASP A 390 -16.92 -15.54 -12.66
N TRP A 391 -15.79 -14.84 -12.47
CA TRP A 391 -14.66 -15.27 -11.66
C TRP A 391 -15.04 -15.70 -10.24
N PHE A 392 -15.95 -14.99 -9.60
CA PHE A 392 -16.44 -15.31 -8.24
C PHE A 392 -17.66 -16.22 -8.22
N GLY A 393 -18.37 -16.36 -9.34
CA GLY A 393 -19.58 -17.19 -9.45
C GLY A 393 -19.35 -18.60 -9.93
N LEU A 394 -18.15 -18.94 -10.39
CA LEU A 394 -17.79 -20.29 -10.80
C LEU A 394 -17.64 -21.19 -9.54
N SER A 395 -18.71 -21.90 -9.18
CA SER A 395 -18.57 -23.11 -8.38
C SER A 395 -17.54 -23.99 -9.09
N ARG A 396 -16.48 -24.39 -8.39
CA ARG A 396 -15.38 -25.24 -8.91
C ARG A 396 -15.95 -26.28 -9.87
N PRO A 397 -15.52 -26.32 -11.16
CA PRO A 397 -15.95 -27.40 -12.03
C PRO A 397 -15.59 -28.72 -11.39
N LYS A 398 -16.51 -29.66 -11.43
CA LYS A 398 -16.33 -31.02 -10.85
C LYS A 398 -15.09 -31.74 -11.41
N ASN A 399 -14.50 -31.22 -12.50
CA ASN A 399 -13.26 -31.67 -13.11
C ASN A 399 -12.27 -30.48 -13.04
N GLY A 400 -11.38 -30.49 -12.03
CA GLY A 400 -10.42 -29.41 -11.74
C GLY A 400 -9.44 -29.01 -12.86
N LEU A 401 -9.58 -29.56 -14.07
CA LEU A 401 -8.72 -29.29 -15.23
C LEU A 401 -9.03 -27.96 -15.92
N GLN A 402 -10.28 -27.51 -15.92
CA GLN A 402 -10.67 -26.30 -16.69
C GLN A 402 -10.21 -24.99 -16.06
N LEU A 403 -10.23 -24.88 -14.74
CA LEU A 403 -9.66 -23.68 -14.08
C LEU A 403 -8.13 -23.65 -14.14
N PHE A 404 -7.49 -24.82 -14.08
CA PHE A 404 -6.06 -24.96 -14.23
C PHE A 404 -5.58 -24.60 -15.64
N CYS A 405 -6.36 -24.91 -16.68
CA CYS A 405 -6.05 -24.51 -18.06
C CYS A 405 -6.17 -23.00 -18.26
N GLN A 406 -7.12 -22.32 -17.63
CA GLN A 406 -7.25 -20.84 -17.76
C GLN A 406 -6.10 -20.10 -17.06
N PHE A 407 -5.69 -20.53 -15.87
CA PHE A 407 -4.51 -19.97 -15.20
C PHE A 407 -3.18 -20.37 -15.86
N ASN A 408 -3.07 -21.61 -16.31
CA ASN A 408 -1.87 -22.08 -17.00
C ASN A 408 -1.76 -21.58 -18.44
N LEU A 409 -2.83 -21.13 -19.09
CA LEU A 409 -2.72 -20.51 -20.40
C LEU A 409 -1.96 -19.17 -20.33
N CYS A 410 -2.20 -18.34 -19.35
CA CYS A 410 -1.37 -17.14 -19.14
C CYS A 410 0.09 -17.49 -18.84
N PHE A 411 0.37 -18.54 -18.03
CA PHE A 411 1.72 -18.99 -17.72
C PHE A 411 2.36 -19.93 -18.76
N LEU A 412 1.58 -20.72 -19.51
CA LEU A 412 2.07 -21.60 -20.57
C LEU A 412 2.46 -20.82 -21.82
N PHE A 413 1.87 -19.67 -22.10
CA PHE A 413 2.30 -18.83 -23.21
C PHE A 413 3.70 -18.28 -23.01
N PHE A 414 4.14 -18.01 -21.78
CA PHE A 414 5.54 -17.66 -21.50
C PHE A 414 6.53 -18.83 -21.79
N LYS A 415 6.09 -20.05 -21.59
CA LYS A 415 6.91 -21.26 -21.85
C LYS A 415 6.80 -21.75 -23.29
N LEU A 416 5.68 -21.50 -23.98
CA LEU A 416 5.45 -21.90 -25.35
C LEU A 416 6.17 -21.01 -26.38
N SER A 417 6.40 -19.73 -26.10
CA SER A 417 7.21 -18.90 -27.02
C SER A 417 8.66 -19.39 -27.16
N ILE A 418 9.22 -19.99 -26.12
CA ILE A 418 10.56 -20.62 -26.20
C ILE A 418 10.51 -21.98 -26.89
N VAL A 419 9.41 -22.73 -26.76
CA VAL A 419 9.24 -24.08 -27.35
C VAL A 419 8.81 -24.00 -28.83
N TYR A 420 8.07 -22.94 -29.22
CA TYR A 420 7.59 -22.77 -30.61
C TYR A 420 8.72 -22.60 -31.63
N LYS A 421 9.85 -22.05 -31.21
CA LYS A 421 11.04 -21.92 -32.09
C LYS A 421 11.69 -23.27 -32.42
N ASN A 422 11.39 -24.33 -31.66
CA ASN A 422 12.10 -25.63 -31.78
C ASN A 422 11.24 -26.88 -32.01
N SER A 423 9.91 -26.83 -32.03
CA SER A 423 9.10 -28.07 -32.04
C SER A 423 7.85 -28.15 -32.91
N PHE A 424 7.54 -27.14 -33.72
CA PHE A 424 6.38 -27.20 -34.63
C PHE A 424 6.75 -27.47 -36.10
N THR A 425 7.80 -28.23 -36.34
CA THR A 425 8.05 -28.81 -37.69
C THR A 425 7.47 -30.21 -37.87
N THR A 426 6.68 -30.76 -36.91
CA THR A 426 6.04 -32.07 -37.14
C THR A 426 4.72 -32.19 -36.41
N SER A 427 3.68 -32.47 -37.21
CA SER A 427 2.37 -33.09 -37.00
C SER A 427 1.24 -32.18 -36.47
N VAL A 428 0.38 -31.83 -37.41
CA VAL A 428 -1.09 -31.92 -37.53
C VAL A 428 -1.89 -31.84 -36.25
#